data_60633ea526f68bec5d36614c7c8af646
#
_entry.id   60633ea526f68bec5d36614c7c8af646
#
_cell.length_a   1.000
_cell.length_b   1.000
_cell.length_c   1.000
_cell.angle_alpha   90.00
_cell.angle_beta   90.00
_cell.angle_gamma   90.00
#
_symmetry.space_group_name_H-M   'P 1'
#
loop_
_entity.id
_entity.type
_entity.pdbx_description
1 polymer ?
#
loop_
_entity_poly.entity_id
_entity_poly.type
_entity_poly.pdbx_seq_one_letter_code
_entity_poly.pdbx_strand_id
1 'polypeptide(L)'
;EIYDNTDIIAAYKTEDTKDDEKLDAEALFVLDKAKEILSEIITEDMTDYEKEKAVYDWQVNWVNYQDNNLSPITGGQDKSHLPYGVLKYHQAICVGNATTFQLFMNMLDIPCEIIHSTQEGEHAWNVVQLDGGWYHVDVTFDNGSSGKCGYTYFNVPDSVKDDGSWP
;
A
#
# COMPACT_ATOMS: atom_id res chain seq x y z
N GLU A 1 16.14 5.02 -1.06
CA GLU A 1 15.40 5.85 -2.07
C GLU A 1 13.93 5.70 -1.77
N ILE A 2 13.26 6.82 -1.48
CA ILE A 2 11.79 6.85 -1.37
C ILE A 2 11.28 6.70 -2.81
N TYR A 3 10.49 5.66 -3.06
CA TYR A 3 9.89 5.47 -4.38
C TYR A 3 8.84 6.55 -4.62
N ASP A 4 9.09 7.38 -5.62
CA ASP A 4 8.18 8.48 -5.97
C ASP A 4 7.14 8.00 -6.99
N ASN A 5 5.90 7.87 -6.55
CA ASN A 5 4.76 7.49 -7.38
C ASN A 5 4.07 8.69 -8.05
N THR A 6 4.66 9.87 -8.00
CA THR A 6 4.03 11.13 -8.44
C THR A 6 3.53 11.07 -9.87
N ASP A 7 4.36 10.56 -10.80
CA ASP A 7 3.99 10.47 -12.22
C ASP A 7 2.86 9.45 -12.45
N ILE A 8 2.86 8.32 -11.72
CA ILE A 8 1.79 7.33 -11.80
C ILE A 8 0.47 7.90 -11.28
N ILE A 9 0.52 8.63 -10.16
CA ILE A 9 -0.66 9.29 -9.58
C ILE A 9 -1.20 10.38 -10.53
N ALA A 10 -0.30 11.17 -11.13
CA ALA A 10 -0.68 12.20 -12.09
C ALA A 10 -1.38 11.58 -13.31
N ALA A 11 -0.81 10.52 -13.90
CA ALA A 11 -1.39 9.81 -15.03
C ALA A 11 -2.76 9.16 -14.69
N TYR A 12 -2.92 8.68 -13.46
CA TYR A 12 -4.22 8.17 -13.00
C TYR A 12 -5.31 9.24 -12.95
N LYS A 13 -4.96 10.44 -12.46
CA LYS A 13 -5.94 11.53 -12.23
C LYS A 13 -6.31 12.31 -13.47
N THR A 14 -5.41 12.41 -14.46
CA THR A 14 -5.64 13.25 -15.64
C THR A 14 -6.47 12.59 -16.75
N GLU A 15 -6.57 11.26 -16.76
CA GLU A 15 -7.13 10.49 -17.89
C GLU A 15 -6.49 10.84 -19.26
N ASP A 16 -5.38 11.60 -19.26
CA ASP A 16 -4.69 12.04 -20.47
C ASP A 16 -3.51 11.08 -20.74
N THR A 17 -3.61 10.35 -21.85
CA THR A 17 -2.58 9.41 -22.31
C THR A 17 -1.19 10.05 -22.54
N LYS A 18 -1.09 11.39 -22.57
CA LYS A 18 0.21 12.08 -22.67
C LYS A 18 1.07 11.97 -21.41
N ASP A 19 0.44 11.81 -20.25
CA ASP A 19 1.20 11.57 -19.02
C ASP A 19 1.70 10.12 -18.96
N ASP A 20 1.02 9.20 -19.62
CA ASP A 20 1.47 7.81 -19.76
C ASP A 20 2.79 7.71 -20.55
N GLU A 21 3.07 8.63 -21.48
CA GLU A 21 4.30 8.66 -22.27
C GLU A 21 5.56 8.93 -21.42
N LYS A 22 5.41 9.43 -20.22
CA LYS A 22 6.51 9.68 -19.26
C LYS A 22 6.86 8.46 -18.42
N LEU A 23 5.97 7.45 -18.40
CA LEU A 23 6.13 6.26 -17.58
C LEU A 23 6.95 5.20 -18.30
N ASP A 24 7.83 4.55 -17.55
CA ASP A 24 8.49 3.33 -18.03
C ASP A 24 7.52 2.12 -18.01
N ALA A 25 7.99 0.98 -18.52
CA ALA A 25 7.15 -0.22 -18.61
C ALA A 25 6.68 -0.77 -17.26
N GLU A 26 7.46 -0.60 -16.18
CA GLU A 26 7.06 -1.02 -14.84
C GLU A 26 6.00 -0.08 -14.26
N ALA A 27 6.18 1.23 -14.43
CA ALA A 27 5.23 2.24 -13.99
C ALA A 27 3.89 2.15 -14.75
N LEU A 28 3.93 1.91 -16.06
CA LEU A 28 2.72 1.64 -16.86
C LEU A 28 1.98 0.39 -16.37
N PHE A 29 2.70 -0.69 -16.09
CA PHE A 29 2.09 -1.89 -15.52
C PHE A 29 1.40 -1.60 -14.17
N VAL A 30 2.06 -0.82 -13.30
CA VAL A 30 1.50 -0.41 -12.00
C VAL A 30 0.23 0.42 -12.20
N LEU A 31 0.26 1.40 -13.10
CA LEU A 31 -0.89 2.25 -13.42
C LEU A 31 -2.09 1.42 -13.92
N ASP A 32 -1.87 0.57 -14.93
CA ASP A 32 -2.93 -0.25 -15.51
C ASP A 32 -3.53 -1.20 -14.48
N LYS A 33 -2.66 -1.84 -13.67
CA LYS A 33 -3.12 -2.77 -12.64
C LYS A 33 -3.85 -2.08 -11.49
N ALA A 34 -3.41 -0.88 -11.11
CA ALA A 34 -4.10 -0.08 -10.11
C ALA A 34 -5.50 0.38 -10.62
N LYS A 35 -5.60 0.83 -11.88
CA LYS A 35 -6.89 1.16 -12.51
C LYS A 35 -7.84 -0.03 -12.51
N GLU A 36 -7.37 -1.21 -12.90
CA GLU A 36 -8.15 -2.45 -12.89
C GLU A 36 -8.70 -2.73 -11.49
N ILE A 37 -7.83 -2.79 -10.49
CA ILE A 37 -8.18 -3.11 -9.10
C ILE A 37 -9.17 -2.09 -8.53
N LEU A 38 -8.86 -0.79 -8.64
CA LEU A 38 -9.73 0.25 -8.12
C LEU A 38 -11.10 0.26 -8.78
N SER A 39 -11.19 -0.05 -10.08
CA SER A 39 -12.47 -0.19 -10.77
C SER A 39 -13.35 -1.34 -10.28
N GLU A 40 -12.73 -2.37 -9.69
CA GLU A 40 -13.43 -3.53 -9.13
C GLU A 40 -13.90 -3.33 -7.70
N ILE A 41 -13.12 -2.60 -6.88
CA ILE A 41 -13.37 -2.51 -5.44
C ILE A 41 -13.96 -1.17 -4.98
N ILE A 42 -13.93 -0.11 -5.81
CA ILE A 42 -14.39 1.23 -5.46
C ILE A 42 -15.65 1.58 -6.25
N THR A 43 -16.64 2.18 -5.58
CA THR A 43 -17.83 2.77 -6.19
C THR A 43 -17.91 4.26 -5.87
N GLU A 44 -18.65 5.03 -6.69
CA GLU A 44 -18.74 6.50 -6.58
C GLU A 44 -19.38 6.98 -5.27
N ASP A 45 -20.22 6.16 -4.66
CA ASP A 45 -20.97 6.49 -3.43
C ASP A 45 -20.22 6.18 -2.14
N MET A 46 -19.03 5.57 -2.24
CA MET A 46 -18.20 5.26 -1.07
C MET A 46 -17.63 6.51 -0.40
N THR A 47 -17.70 6.55 0.92
CA THR A 47 -16.96 7.48 1.77
C THR A 47 -15.45 7.18 1.72
N ASP A 48 -14.61 8.11 2.15
CA ASP A 48 -13.16 7.90 2.20
C ASP A 48 -12.77 6.72 3.10
N TYR A 49 -13.47 6.54 4.22
CA TYR A 49 -13.31 5.35 5.07
C TYR A 49 -13.65 4.04 4.35
N GLU A 50 -14.74 4.02 3.59
CA GLU A 50 -15.14 2.81 2.85
C GLU A 50 -14.16 2.50 1.71
N LYS A 51 -13.64 3.53 1.03
CA LYS A 51 -12.59 3.40 0.02
C LYS A 51 -11.30 2.87 0.62
N GLU A 52 -10.84 3.46 1.71
CA GLU A 52 -9.67 3.01 2.45
C GLU A 52 -9.81 1.55 2.87
N LYS A 53 -10.95 1.20 3.48
CA LYS A 53 -11.23 -0.17 3.93
C LYS A 53 -11.23 -1.16 2.76
N ALA A 54 -11.81 -0.80 1.62
CA ALA A 54 -11.82 -1.66 0.44
C ALA A 54 -10.41 -1.95 -0.09
N VAL A 55 -9.56 -0.92 -0.15
CA VAL A 55 -8.14 -1.09 -0.53
C VAL A 55 -7.39 -1.92 0.50
N TYR A 56 -7.62 -1.67 1.78
CA TYR A 56 -6.99 -2.42 2.87
C TYR A 56 -7.34 -3.91 2.79
N ASP A 57 -8.64 -4.23 2.71
CA ASP A 57 -9.14 -5.60 2.61
C ASP A 57 -8.58 -6.31 1.38
N TRP A 58 -8.52 -5.61 0.24
CA TRP A 58 -7.92 -6.14 -0.97
C TRP A 58 -6.44 -6.45 -0.76
N GLN A 59 -5.65 -5.50 -0.26
CA GLN A 59 -4.20 -5.65 -0.16
C GLN A 59 -3.79 -6.71 0.86
N VAL A 60 -4.42 -6.74 2.03
CA VAL A 60 -4.16 -7.75 3.07
C VAL A 60 -4.42 -9.17 2.56
N ASN A 61 -5.42 -9.35 1.68
CA ASN A 61 -5.74 -10.66 1.09
C ASN A 61 -4.91 -10.99 -0.16
N TRP A 62 -4.41 -9.97 -0.87
CA TRP A 62 -3.65 -10.12 -2.11
C TRP A 62 -2.20 -10.50 -1.87
N VAL A 63 -1.59 -9.92 -0.84
CA VAL A 63 -0.15 -9.97 -0.60
C VAL A 63 0.23 -11.20 0.20
N ASN A 64 1.34 -11.85 -0.21
CA ASN A 64 2.07 -12.78 0.64
C ASN A 64 3.31 -12.05 1.18
N TYR A 65 3.42 -11.94 2.50
CA TYR A 65 4.59 -11.32 3.11
C TYR A 65 5.84 -12.13 2.79
N GLN A 66 6.85 -11.47 2.26
CA GLN A 66 8.11 -12.09 1.93
C GLN A 66 9.04 -12.04 3.15
N ASP A 67 9.06 -13.12 3.91
CA ASP A 67 10.13 -13.36 4.88
C ASP A 67 11.44 -13.65 4.12
N ASN A 68 12.58 -13.19 4.66
CA ASN A 68 13.93 -13.41 4.12
C ASN A 68 14.29 -14.89 3.90
N ASN A 69 13.46 -15.81 4.38
CA ASN A 69 13.61 -17.26 4.21
C ASN A 69 12.84 -17.83 2.99
N LEU A 70 12.01 -17.02 2.32
CA LEU A 70 11.32 -17.45 1.11
C LEU A 70 12.24 -17.28 -0.10
N SER A 71 12.21 -18.25 -1.01
CA SER A 71 13.00 -18.22 -2.23
C SER A 71 12.85 -16.91 -2.98
N PRO A 72 13.96 -16.30 -3.48
CA PRO A 72 13.88 -15.07 -4.22
C PRO A 72 12.92 -15.22 -5.40
N ILE A 73 12.21 -14.13 -5.71
CA ILE A 73 11.36 -14.04 -6.91
C ILE A 73 12.19 -14.52 -8.10
N THR A 74 11.71 -15.55 -8.79
CA THR A 74 12.36 -16.07 -9.97
C THR A 74 12.38 -15.01 -11.07
N GLY A 75 13.52 -14.37 -11.28
CA GLY A 75 13.66 -13.28 -12.25
C GLY A 75 14.79 -12.28 -11.94
N GLY A 76 15.53 -12.47 -10.86
CA GLY A 76 16.82 -11.82 -10.65
C GLY A 76 16.83 -10.44 -10.03
N GLN A 77 15.67 -9.81 -9.76
CA GLN A 77 15.60 -8.56 -9.00
C GLN A 77 14.50 -8.66 -7.95
N ASP A 78 14.87 -8.46 -6.68
CA ASP A 78 13.90 -8.33 -5.62
C ASP A 78 13.15 -7.00 -5.76
N LYS A 79 11.86 -7.08 -6.08
CA LYS A 79 10.95 -5.94 -6.22
C LYS A 79 9.92 -5.88 -5.09
N SER A 80 10.07 -6.67 -4.05
CA SER A 80 9.13 -6.77 -2.92
C SER A 80 8.98 -5.47 -2.12
N HIS A 81 9.88 -4.51 -2.33
CA HIS A 81 9.84 -3.16 -1.75
C HIS A 81 9.11 -2.12 -2.61
N LEU A 82 8.62 -2.49 -3.81
CA LEU A 82 7.98 -1.60 -4.78
C LEU A 82 6.55 -2.05 -5.09
N PRO A 83 5.64 -1.11 -5.44
CA PRO A 83 4.30 -1.44 -5.93
C PRO A 83 4.30 -2.43 -7.11
N TYR A 84 5.28 -2.33 -8.00
CA TYR A 84 5.42 -3.27 -9.11
C TYR A 84 5.55 -4.73 -8.64
N GLY A 85 6.38 -4.99 -7.63
CA GLY A 85 6.53 -6.34 -7.08
C GLY A 85 5.26 -6.84 -6.39
N VAL A 86 4.61 -5.96 -5.63
CA VAL A 86 3.35 -6.27 -4.94
C VAL A 86 2.25 -6.63 -5.95
N LEU A 87 2.06 -5.80 -6.97
CA LEU A 87 0.98 -5.97 -7.94
C LEU A 87 1.21 -7.11 -8.92
N LYS A 88 2.47 -7.39 -9.26
CA LYS A 88 2.83 -8.41 -10.26
C LYS A 88 3.08 -9.79 -9.66
N TYR A 89 3.75 -9.84 -8.52
CA TYR A 89 4.22 -11.10 -7.92
C TYR A 89 3.49 -11.47 -6.64
N HIS A 90 2.59 -10.62 -6.15
CA HIS A 90 1.85 -10.82 -4.89
C HIS A 90 2.77 -10.96 -3.67
N GLN A 91 3.94 -10.32 -3.72
CA GLN A 91 4.95 -10.41 -2.67
C GLN A 91 5.38 -9.03 -2.21
N ALA A 92 5.45 -8.82 -0.91
CA ALA A 92 5.93 -7.59 -0.32
C ALA A 92 6.70 -7.82 0.98
N ILE A 93 7.65 -6.93 1.23
CA ILE A 93 8.13 -6.59 2.57
C ILE A 93 7.32 -5.38 3.09
N CYS A 94 7.56 -4.95 4.33
CA CYS A 94 6.81 -3.84 4.95
C CYS A 94 6.80 -2.56 4.09
N VAL A 95 7.95 -2.16 3.52
CA VAL A 95 8.05 -0.99 2.63
C VAL A 95 7.20 -1.16 1.36
N GLY A 96 7.18 -2.35 0.76
CA GLY A 96 6.34 -2.63 -0.42
C GLY A 96 4.86 -2.52 -0.11
N ASN A 97 4.43 -3.03 1.05
CA ASN A 97 3.06 -2.85 1.51
C ASN A 97 2.73 -1.37 1.72
N ALA A 98 3.59 -0.65 2.43
CA ALA A 98 3.35 0.76 2.76
C ALA A 98 3.32 1.64 1.50
N THR A 99 4.23 1.45 0.55
CA THR A 99 4.27 2.23 -0.70
C THR A 99 3.09 1.93 -1.62
N THR A 100 2.64 0.69 -1.68
CA THR A 100 1.47 0.29 -2.46
C THR A 100 0.18 0.85 -1.87
N PHE A 101 0.02 0.78 -0.55
CA PHE A 101 -1.13 1.35 0.12
C PHE A 101 -1.20 2.88 -0.05
N GLN A 102 -0.07 3.58 0.14
CA GLN A 102 0.02 5.02 -0.11
C GLN A 102 -0.33 5.38 -1.56
N LEU A 103 0.14 4.62 -2.54
CA LEU A 103 -0.19 4.84 -3.95
C LEU A 103 -1.71 4.84 -4.17
N PHE A 104 -2.41 3.82 -3.68
CA PHE A 104 -3.86 3.73 -3.83
C PHE A 104 -4.61 4.84 -3.08
N MET A 105 -4.20 5.17 -1.85
CA MET A 105 -4.81 6.27 -1.10
C MET A 105 -4.66 7.60 -1.85
N ASN A 106 -3.47 7.90 -2.35
CA ASN A 106 -3.21 9.14 -3.10
C ASN A 106 -3.94 9.18 -4.46
N MET A 107 -4.13 8.04 -5.12
CA MET A 107 -4.99 7.94 -6.32
C MET A 107 -6.45 8.30 -5.99
N LEU A 108 -6.92 7.95 -4.81
CA LEU A 108 -8.28 8.21 -4.33
C LEU A 108 -8.43 9.57 -3.63
N ASP A 109 -7.41 10.44 -3.67
CA ASP A 109 -7.37 11.74 -2.99
C ASP A 109 -7.46 11.67 -1.45
N ILE A 110 -7.09 10.54 -0.86
CA ILE A 110 -7.03 10.33 0.58
C ILE A 110 -5.58 10.57 1.04
N PRO A 111 -5.32 11.57 1.92
CA PRO A 111 -3.96 11.84 2.39
C PRO A 111 -3.38 10.65 3.15
N CYS A 112 -2.20 10.21 2.75
CA CYS A 112 -1.53 9.04 3.31
C CYS A 112 -0.01 9.25 3.29
N GLU A 113 0.63 9.05 4.45
CA GLU A 113 2.07 9.15 4.61
C GLU A 113 2.67 7.82 5.05
N ILE A 114 3.97 7.64 4.81
CA ILE A 114 4.71 6.47 5.26
C ILE A 114 5.52 6.84 6.50
N ILE A 115 5.40 6.02 7.53
CA ILE A 115 6.17 6.12 8.76
C ILE A 115 7.25 5.04 8.75
N HIS A 116 8.45 5.41 9.17
CA HIS A 116 9.56 4.48 9.36
C HIS A 116 9.98 4.46 10.84
N SER A 117 10.12 3.28 11.40
CA SER A 117 10.74 3.07 12.70
C SER A 117 12.13 2.44 12.53
N THR A 118 13.07 2.93 13.31
CA THR A 118 14.43 2.35 13.44
C THR A 118 14.66 1.74 14.83
N GLN A 119 13.63 1.72 15.69
CA GLN A 119 13.68 1.12 17.02
C GLN A 119 13.29 -0.35 16.92
N GLU A 120 14.11 -1.23 17.51
CA GLU A 120 13.89 -2.68 17.59
C GLU A 120 13.65 -3.42 16.26
N GLY A 121 14.22 -2.91 15.18
CA GLY A 121 14.06 -3.42 13.81
C GLY A 121 13.51 -2.36 12.87
N GLU A 122 13.97 -2.38 11.62
CA GLU A 122 13.45 -1.47 10.60
C GLU A 122 12.05 -1.92 10.18
N HIS A 123 11.06 -1.04 10.35
CA HIS A 123 9.69 -1.27 9.93
C HIS A 123 9.08 -0.05 9.26
N ALA A 124 8.16 -0.27 8.32
CA ALA A 124 7.44 0.79 7.62
C ALA A 124 5.94 0.46 7.57
N TRP A 125 5.12 1.46 7.86
CA TRP A 125 3.65 1.42 7.80
C TRP A 125 3.09 2.77 7.36
N ASN A 126 1.79 2.95 7.38
CA ASN A 126 1.15 4.18 6.95
C ASN A 126 0.43 4.92 8.08
N VAL A 127 0.26 6.23 7.88
CA VAL A 127 -0.78 7.01 8.55
C VAL A 127 -1.69 7.60 7.48
N VAL A 128 -3.00 7.54 7.74
CA VAL A 128 -4.05 8.01 6.83
C VAL A 128 -4.86 9.11 7.52
N GLN A 129 -5.21 10.15 6.78
CA GLN A 129 -6.08 11.21 7.29
C GLN A 129 -7.52 10.96 6.90
N LEU A 130 -8.38 10.77 7.91
CA LEU A 130 -9.82 10.65 7.77
C LEU A 130 -10.53 11.63 8.72
N ASP A 131 -11.51 12.36 8.22
CA ASP A 131 -12.33 13.29 9.02
C ASP A 131 -11.48 14.28 9.88
N GLY A 132 -10.31 14.67 9.36
CA GLY A 132 -9.39 15.59 10.03
C GLY A 132 -8.48 14.95 11.09
N GLY A 133 -8.60 13.67 11.37
CA GLY A 133 -7.70 12.90 12.25
C GLY A 133 -6.70 12.04 11.46
N TRP A 134 -5.54 11.76 12.07
CA TRP A 134 -4.56 10.80 11.54
C TRP A 134 -4.65 9.48 12.28
N TYR A 135 -4.59 8.38 11.51
CA TYR A 135 -4.72 7.02 12.04
C TYR A 135 -3.64 6.13 11.46
N HIS A 136 -3.06 5.27 12.29
CA HIS A 136 -2.06 4.29 11.85
C HIS A 136 -2.72 3.10 11.16
N VAL A 137 -2.10 2.66 10.07
CA VAL A 137 -2.54 1.52 9.26
C VAL A 137 -1.34 0.66 8.91
N ASP A 138 -1.35 -0.61 9.27
CA ASP A 138 -0.27 -1.54 8.97
C ASP A 138 -0.77 -2.82 8.30
N VAL A 139 -0.72 -2.81 6.98
CA VAL A 139 -1.07 -3.98 6.15
C VAL A 139 -0.18 -5.18 6.46
N THR A 140 1.09 -4.96 6.80
CA THR A 140 2.05 -6.03 7.04
C THR A 140 1.68 -6.85 8.27
N PHE A 141 1.33 -6.19 9.37
CA PHE A 141 0.98 -6.87 10.61
C PHE A 141 -0.38 -7.56 10.58
N ASP A 142 -1.33 -7.01 9.85
CA ASP A 142 -2.64 -7.64 9.66
C ASP A 142 -2.66 -8.67 8.52
N ASN A 143 -1.62 -8.71 7.68
CA ASN A 143 -1.39 -9.78 6.71
C ASN A 143 -0.88 -11.03 7.44
N GLY A 144 -1.80 -11.74 8.07
CA GLY A 144 -1.46 -12.88 8.90
C GLY A 144 -0.90 -14.04 8.10
N SER A 145 0.33 -14.45 8.42
CA SER A 145 0.90 -15.76 8.02
C SER A 145 0.03 -16.97 8.46
N SER A 146 -1.01 -16.72 9.25
CA SER A 146 -1.98 -17.71 9.74
C SER A 146 -3.27 -17.80 8.90
N GLY A 147 -3.38 -17.09 7.79
CA GLY A 147 -4.54 -17.13 6.90
C GLY A 147 -5.79 -16.41 7.44
N LYS A 148 -5.65 -15.58 8.46
CA LYS A 148 -6.69 -14.69 8.96
C LYS A 148 -6.21 -13.25 8.88
N CYS A 149 -6.74 -12.51 7.93
CA CYS A 149 -6.59 -11.06 7.88
C CYS A 149 -7.37 -10.45 9.04
N GLY A 150 -6.69 -9.63 9.82
CA GLY A 150 -7.27 -8.92 10.96
C GLY A 150 -7.48 -7.44 10.68
N TYR A 151 -8.01 -6.74 11.69
CA TYR A 151 -8.10 -5.28 11.72
C TYR A 151 -7.45 -4.73 12.99
N THR A 152 -6.48 -5.45 13.54
CA THR A 152 -5.79 -5.05 14.78
C THR A 152 -4.97 -3.79 14.54
N TYR A 153 -4.44 -3.64 13.32
CA TYR A 153 -3.58 -2.53 12.91
C TYR A 153 -4.24 -1.65 11.84
N PHE A 154 -5.56 -1.60 11.81
CA PHE A 154 -6.36 -0.76 10.92
C PHE A 154 -6.97 0.41 11.65
N ASN A 155 -6.65 1.64 11.24
CA ASN A 155 -7.14 2.90 11.80
C ASN A 155 -6.92 3.05 13.32
N VAL A 156 -5.70 2.74 13.75
CA VAL A 156 -5.31 2.83 15.17
C VAL A 156 -4.89 4.28 15.50
N PRO A 157 -5.52 4.95 16.48
CA PRO A 157 -5.12 6.29 16.89
C PRO A 157 -3.81 6.26 17.70
N ASP A 158 -3.06 7.38 17.71
CA ASP A 158 -1.82 7.54 18.47
C ASP A 158 -1.93 7.12 19.95
N SER A 159 -3.08 7.40 20.56
CA SER A 159 -3.31 7.08 21.97
C SER A 159 -3.25 5.57 22.30
N VAL A 160 -3.49 4.72 21.32
CA VAL A 160 -3.40 3.25 21.47
C VAL A 160 -1.99 2.77 21.13
N LYS A 161 -1.30 3.44 20.21
CA LYS A 161 0.08 3.11 19.83
C LYS A 161 1.04 3.21 21.01
N ASP A 162 0.83 4.19 21.88
CA ASP A 162 1.72 4.49 23.01
C ASP A 162 1.68 3.44 24.16
N ASP A 163 0.85 2.41 24.06
CA ASP A 163 0.78 1.32 25.05
C ASP A 163 1.88 0.26 24.89
N GLY A 164 2.76 0.41 23.89
CA GLY A 164 3.87 -0.49 23.59
C GLY A 164 3.48 -1.75 22.81
N SER A 165 2.24 -1.84 22.30
CA SER A 165 1.77 -2.94 21.46
C SER A 165 2.14 -2.75 19.98
N TRP A 166 2.58 -1.55 19.63
CA TRP A 166 2.98 -1.18 18.28
C TRP A 166 4.52 -1.07 18.20
N PRO A 167 5.21 -1.61 17.18
CA PRO A 167 6.66 -1.54 17.04
C PRO A 167 7.19 -0.14 16.77
#